data_fd04136b1ddb3771d4519a69c3dd0746
#
_entry.id   fd04136b1ddb3771d4519a69c3dd0746
#
_cell.length_a   1.000
_cell.length_b   1.000
_cell.length_c   1.000
_cell.angle_alpha   90.00
_cell.angle_beta   90.00
_cell.angle_gamma   90.00
#
_symmetry.space_group_name_H-M   'P 1'
#
loop_
_entity.id
_entity.type
_entity.pdbx_description
1 polymer ?
#
loop_
_entity_poly.entity_id
_entity_poly.type
_entity_poly.pdbx_seq_one_letter_code
_entity_poly.pdbx_strand_id
1 'polypeptide(L)'
;TKQVLVDCALDLSGMTTRQIDDAVTLRIVSGQSLYAVNEEHLRRAAPTLLITQNLCQVCGPAGNEVSQVLKTLSPVPEILWQTPKSFEEVLDAYQELGRRTGRLEAAQEWIAAAREKVKNIASKSAKYQCKARVAFIEWVDPIYCGGHWIPQMLDWAGAEDRNSRHGTDSVRISWERVLEYQPEVVIVSPC
;
A
#
# COMPACT_ATOMS: atom_id res chain seq x y z
N THR A 1 22.13 -1.20 -14.17
CA THR A 1 20.81 -0.53 -14.07
C THR A 1 19.75 -1.61 -13.99
N LYS A 2 18.83 -1.50 -13.02
CA LYS A 2 17.67 -2.40 -12.92
C LYS A 2 16.72 -2.10 -14.08
N GLN A 3 16.18 -3.15 -14.70
CA GLN A 3 15.26 -3.03 -15.83
C GLN A 3 13.84 -2.81 -15.31
N VAL A 4 13.11 -1.85 -15.86
CA VAL A 4 11.69 -1.65 -15.57
C VAL A 4 10.89 -2.71 -16.31
N LEU A 5 10.08 -3.47 -15.56
CA LEU A 5 9.25 -4.56 -16.07
C LEU A 5 7.76 -4.20 -16.09
N VAL A 6 7.35 -3.28 -15.23
CA VAL A 6 5.96 -2.82 -15.09
C VAL A 6 5.97 -1.30 -15.04
N ASP A 7 5.05 -0.69 -15.75
CA ASP A 7 4.89 0.77 -15.78
C ASP A 7 3.39 1.13 -15.66
N CYS A 8 3.10 2.39 -15.38
CA CYS A 8 1.73 2.88 -15.41
C CYS A 8 1.20 2.88 -16.85
N ALA A 9 0.00 2.38 -17.05
CA ALA A 9 -0.66 2.37 -18.35
C ALA A 9 -1.37 3.70 -18.68
N LEU A 10 -1.35 4.66 -17.74
CA LEU A 10 -1.88 6.00 -17.89
C LEU A 10 -0.75 7.03 -17.94
N ASP A 11 -0.85 8.00 -18.83
CA ASP A 11 -0.04 9.22 -18.73
C ASP A 11 -0.75 10.21 -17.80
N LEU A 12 -0.21 10.36 -16.60
CA LEU A 12 -0.76 11.23 -15.56
C LEU A 12 -0.14 12.62 -15.57
N SER A 13 0.74 12.92 -16.52
CA SER A 13 1.48 14.17 -16.60
C SER A 13 0.54 15.37 -16.72
N GLY A 14 0.69 16.34 -15.81
CA GLY A 14 -0.12 17.57 -15.83
C GLY A 14 -1.58 17.43 -15.40
N MET A 15 -1.99 16.25 -14.96
CA MET A 15 -3.34 16.04 -14.42
C MET A 15 -3.45 16.56 -12.99
N THR A 16 -4.62 17.09 -12.64
CA THR A 16 -5.01 17.36 -11.25
C THR A 16 -5.36 16.05 -10.53
N THR A 17 -5.38 16.06 -9.19
CA THR A 17 -5.76 14.90 -8.38
C THR A 17 -7.14 14.35 -8.75
N ARG A 18 -8.11 15.24 -9.05
CA ARG A 18 -9.44 14.85 -9.54
C ARG A 18 -9.38 14.14 -10.89
N GLN A 19 -8.64 14.68 -11.84
CA GLN A 19 -8.49 14.07 -13.16
C GLN A 19 -7.82 12.70 -13.09
N ILE A 20 -6.86 12.52 -12.19
CA ILE A 20 -6.22 11.22 -11.94
C ILE A 20 -7.25 10.22 -11.39
N ASP A 21 -8.02 10.60 -10.37
CA ASP A 21 -9.06 9.74 -9.78
C ASP A 21 -10.11 9.33 -10.81
N ASP A 22 -10.57 10.29 -11.63
CA ASP A 22 -11.54 10.03 -12.71
C ASP A 22 -10.98 9.06 -13.76
N ALA A 23 -9.73 9.26 -14.19
CA ALA A 23 -9.06 8.39 -15.17
C ALA A 23 -8.83 6.96 -14.64
N VAL A 24 -8.40 6.84 -13.39
CA VAL A 24 -8.23 5.55 -12.71
C VAL A 24 -9.57 4.84 -12.56
N THR A 25 -10.61 5.56 -12.09
CA THR A 25 -11.95 5.01 -11.92
C THR A 25 -12.52 4.51 -13.26
N LEU A 26 -12.40 5.30 -14.33
CA LEU A 26 -12.86 4.90 -15.66
C LEU A 26 -12.20 3.61 -16.13
N ARG A 27 -10.90 3.47 -15.90
CA ARG A 27 -10.14 2.29 -16.31
C ARG A 27 -10.57 1.05 -15.54
N ILE A 28 -10.75 1.16 -14.22
CA ILE A 28 -11.23 0.07 -13.37
C ILE A 28 -12.64 -0.39 -13.81
N VAL A 29 -13.56 0.55 -13.98
CA VAL A 29 -14.94 0.24 -14.37
C VAL A 29 -15.02 -0.39 -15.77
N SER A 30 -14.13 0.00 -16.69
CA SER A 30 -14.03 -0.62 -18.01
C SER A 30 -13.26 -1.96 -18.03
N GLY A 31 -12.79 -2.46 -16.88
CA GLY A 31 -12.03 -3.69 -16.78
C GLY A 31 -10.64 -3.64 -17.40
N GLN A 32 -10.10 -2.43 -17.61
CA GLN A 32 -8.76 -2.22 -18.15
C GLN A 32 -7.73 -2.16 -17.05
N SER A 33 -6.54 -2.70 -17.30
CA SER A 33 -5.43 -2.64 -16.35
C SER A 33 -4.90 -1.21 -16.19
N LEU A 34 -4.52 -0.85 -14.96
CA LEU A 34 -3.77 0.36 -14.64
C LEU A 34 -2.27 0.21 -14.95
N TYR A 35 -1.81 -1.01 -15.21
CA TYR A 35 -0.41 -1.35 -15.39
C TYR A 35 -0.15 -1.95 -16.76
N ALA A 36 0.97 -1.57 -17.33
CA ALA A 36 1.53 -2.16 -18.55
C ALA A 36 2.75 -3.00 -18.19
N VAL A 37 2.70 -4.28 -18.53
CA VAL A 37 3.81 -5.21 -18.31
C VAL A 37 4.62 -5.34 -19.61
N ASN A 38 5.92 -5.12 -19.53
CA ASN A 38 6.83 -5.38 -20.64
C ASN A 38 7.16 -6.89 -20.70
N GLU A 39 6.39 -7.62 -21.49
CA GLU A 39 6.50 -9.08 -21.59
C GLU A 39 7.86 -9.54 -22.14
N GLU A 40 8.45 -8.78 -23.07
CA GLU A 40 9.76 -9.12 -23.62
C GLU A 40 10.85 -9.01 -22.56
N HIS A 41 10.85 -7.92 -21.80
CA HIS A 41 11.77 -7.73 -20.70
C HIS A 41 11.58 -8.79 -19.62
N LEU A 42 10.34 -9.12 -19.31
CA LEU A 42 10.01 -10.12 -18.30
C LEU A 42 10.47 -11.53 -18.75
N ARG A 43 10.22 -11.91 -20.00
CA ARG A 43 10.73 -13.17 -20.56
C ARG A 43 12.27 -13.23 -20.55
N ARG A 44 12.93 -12.13 -20.88
CA ARG A 44 14.41 -12.06 -20.85
C ARG A 44 14.97 -12.14 -19.43
N ALA A 45 14.25 -11.59 -18.44
CA ALA A 45 14.63 -11.68 -17.03
C ALA A 45 14.49 -13.11 -16.48
N ALA A 46 13.65 -13.94 -17.09
CA ALA A 46 13.39 -15.34 -16.71
C ALA A 46 13.29 -15.53 -15.18
N PRO A 47 12.37 -14.81 -14.50
CA PRO A 47 12.32 -14.83 -13.04
C PRO A 47 11.91 -16.21 -12.54
N THR A 48 12.48 -16.62 -11.41
CA THR A 48 12.05 -17.81 -10.66
C THR A 48 11.00 -17.48 -9.60
N LEU A 49 10.92 -16.19 -9.20
CA LEU A 49 9.98 -15.67 -8.22
C LEU A 49 9.42 -14.32 -8.73
N LEU A 50 8.10 -14.21 -8.78
CA LEU A 50 7.38 -12.96 -8.98
C LEU A 50 6.80 -12.50 -7.65
N ILE A 51 7.09 -11.25 -7.29
CA ILE A 51 6.53 -10.62 -6.10
C ILE A 51 5.54 -9.58 -6.57
N THR A 52 4.32 -9.67 -6.09
CA THR A 52 3.24 -8.74 -6.44
C THR A 52 2.31 -8.52 -5.26
N GLN A 53 1.38 -7.60 -5.41
CA GLN A 53 0.40 -7.30 -4.37
C GLN A 53 -1.02 -7.32 -4.94
N ASN A 54 -1.97 -7.67 -4.09
CA ASN A 54 -3.41 -7.59 -4.36
C ASN A 54 -4.10 -6.93 -3.17
N LEU A 55 -3.50 -5.84 -2.66
CA LEU A 55 -3.96 -5.14 -1.48
C LEU A 55 -5.18 -4.27 -1.81
N CYS A 56 -5.09 -3.53 -2.91
CA CYS A 56 -6.18 -2.74 -3.45
C CYS A 56 -6.16 -2.79 -4.98
N GLN A 57 -7.23 -2.35 -5.63
CA GLN A 57 -7.35 -2.38 -7.09
C GLN A 57 -6.39 -1.44 -7.84
N VAL A 58 -5.79 -0.49 -7.14
CA VAL A 58 -4.93 0.55 -7.73
C VAL A 58 -3.45 0.42 -7.38
N CYS A 59 -3.08 -0.45 -6.43
CA CYS A 59 -1.73 -0.45 -5.84
C CYS A 59 -0.70 -1.30 -6.59
N GLY A 60 -1.11 -2.11 -7.55
CA GLY A 60 -0.20 -2.98 -8.31
C GLY A 60 -0.92 -3.91 -9.27
N PRO A 61 -0.19 -4.61 -10.17
CA PRO A 61 -0.76 -5.63 -11.04
C PRO A 61 -1.43 -6.71 -10.20
N ALA A 62 -2.73 -6.90 -10.39
CA ALA A 62 -3.54 -7.86 -9.65
C ALA A 62 -3.74 -9.19 -10.41
N GLY A 63 -4.69 -10.00 -9.97
CA GLY A 63 -4.84 -11.37 -10.42
C GLY A 63 -4.95 -11.58 -11.94
N ASN A 64 -5.65 -10.72 -12.67
CA ASN A 64 -5.86 -10.89 -14.11
C ASN A 64 -4.58 -10.61 -14.92
N GLU A 65 -3.87 -9.52 -14.60
CA GLU A 65 -2.62 -9.14 -15.25
C GLU A 65 -1.53 -10.17 -14.98
N VAL A 66 -1.39 -10.60 -13.73
CA VAL A 66 -0.46 -11.66 -13.34
C VAL A 66 -0.77 -12.94 -14.09
N SER A 67 -2.05 -13.35 -14.16
CA SER A 67 -2.47 -14.56 -14.85
C SER A 67 -2.19 -14.53 -16.36
N GLN A 68 -2.32 -13.39 -17.00
CA GLN A 68 -1.96 -13.22 -18.41
C GLN A 68 -0.45 -13.32 -18.63
N VAL A 69 0.32 -12.64 -17.81
CA VAL A 69 1.78 -12.64 -17.88
C VAL A 69 2.35 -14.05 -17.67
N LEU A 70 1.81 -14.82 -16.72
CA LEU A 70 2.26 -16.19 -16.46
C LEU A 70 2.16 -17.10 -17.68
N LYS A 71 1.18 -16.90 -18.56
CA LYS A 71 1.01 -17.67 -19.79
C LYS A 71 2.16 -17.46 -20.79
N THR A 72 2.91 -16.37 -20.64
CA THR A 72 4.02 -16.01 -21.54
C THR A 72 5.38 -16.47 -21.04
N LEU A 73 5.45 -17.01 -19.80
CA LEU A 73 6.70 -17.40 -19.15
C LEU A 73 6.89 -18.94 -19.13
N SER A 74 8.12 -19.36 -19.43
CA SER A 74 8.53 -20.78 -19.32
C SER A 74 9.99 -20.85 -18.86
N PRO A 75 10.28 -21.48 -17.70
CA PRO A 75 9.32 -22.06 -16.75
C PRO A 75 8.45 -21.00 -16.07
N VAL A 76 7.27 -21.43 -15.59
CA VAL A 76 6.38 -20.54 -14.84
C VAL A 76 7.01 -20.24 -13.48
N PRO A 77 7.21 -18.96 -13.12
CA PRO A 77 7.78 -18.59 -11.82
C PRO A 77 6.82 -18.86 -10.67
N GLU A 78 7.37 -19.00 -9.48
CA GLU A 78 6.59 -18.96 -8.25
C GLU A 78 6.06 -17.55 -8.00
N ILE A 79 4.85 -17.42 -7.41
CA ILE A 79 4.27 -16.11 -7.09
C ILE A 79 4.23 -15.93 -5.58
N LEU A 80 4.75 -14.79 -5.12
CA LEU A 80 4.63 -14.33 -3.76
C LEU A 80 3.69 -13.12 -3.69
N TRP A 81 2.49 -13.35 -3.15
CA TRP A 81 1.50 -12.31 -2.93
C TRP A 81 1.78 -11.56 -1.63
N GLN A 82 1.82 -10.24 -1.70
CA GLN A 82 1.97 -9.33 -0.57
C GLN A 82 0.64 -8.58 -0.37
N THR A 83 -0.15 -9.03 0.61
CA THR A 83 -1.50 -8.47 0.85
C THR A 83 -1.72 -8.12 2.33
N PRO A 84 -0.76 -7.47 3.03
CA PRO A 84 -0.89 -7.17 4.43
C PRO A 84 -1.96 -6.10 4.68
N LYS A 85 -2.75 -6.28 5.74
CA LYS A 85 -3.77 -5.31 6.19
C LYS A 85 -3.47 -4.73 7.58
N SER A 86 -2.47 -5.26 8.25
CA SER A 86 -2.01 -4.81 9.56
C SER A 86 -0.49 -4.73 9.59
N PHE A 87 0.05 -4.06 10.60
CA PHE A 87 1.50 -3.96 10.78
C PHE A 87 2.14 -5.35 10.99
N GLU A 88 1.53 -6.23 11.78
CA GLU A 88 2.07 -7.57 11.99
C GLU A 88 2.07 -8.37 10.67
N GLU A 89 1.03 -8.25 9.86
CA GLU A 89 1.01 -8.88 8.53
C GLU A 89 2.08 -8.31 7.58
N VAL A 90 2.44 -7.01 7.72
CA VAL A 90 3.61 -6.46 7.00
C VAL A 90 4.90 -7.14 7.45
N LEU A 91 5.07 -7.37 8.76
CA LEU A 91 6.26 -8.07 9.28
C LEU A 91 6.29 -9.53 8.83
N ASP A 92 5.15 -10.23 8.83
CA ASP A 92 5.03 -11.61 8.34
C ASP A 92 5.36 -11.70 6.84
N ALA A 93 4.86 -10.74 6.05
CA ALA A 93 5.16 -10.62 4.64
C ALA A 93 6.67 -10.40 4.38
N TYR A 94 7.31 -9.60 5.22
CA TYR A 94 8.75 -9.37 5.18
C TYR A 94 9.56 -10.63 5.53
N GLN A 95 9.10 -11.38 6.54
CA GLN A 95 9.71 -12.67 6.91
C GLN A 95 9.62 -13.68 5.77
N GLU A 96 8.44 -13.79 5.15
CA GLU A 96 8.23 -14.70 4.01
C GLU A 96 9.10 -14.28 2.80
N LEU A 97 9.20 -12.99 2.52
CA LEU A 97 10.11 -12.47 1.51
C LEU A 97 11.56 -12.87 1.79
N GLY A 98 12.01 -12.68 3.03
CA GLY A 98 13.35 -13.09 3.47
C GLY A 98 13.60 -14.59 3.28
N ARG A 99 12.61 -15.42 3.60
CA ARG A 99 12.67 -16.88 3.41
C ARG A 99 12.79 -17.26 1.94
N ARG A 100 11.95 -16.67 1.08
CA ARG A 100 11.91 -16.96 -0.38
C ARG A 100 13.15 -16.47 -1.13
N THR A 101 13.81 -15.44 -0.61
CA THR A 101 15.01 -14.86 -1.25
C THR A 101 16.31 -15.30 -0.60
N GLY A 102 16.28 -16.21 0.38
CA GLY A 102 17.46 -16.66 1.12
C GLY A 102 18.08 -15.56 2.01
N ARG A 103 17.27 -14.61 2.47
CA ARG A 103 17.68 -13.48 3.33
C ARG A 103 16.91 -13.44 4.65
N LEU A 104 16.62 -14.62 5.22
CA LEU A 104 15.77 -14.71 6.42
C LEU A 104 16.38 -13.97 7.61
N GLU A 105 17.68 -14.10 7.86
CA GLU A 105 18.36 -13.42 8.98
C GLU A 105 18.23 -11.90 8.87
N ALA A 106 18.51 -11.33 7.70
CA ALA A 106 18.36 -9.89 7.46
C ALA A 106 16.90 -9.42 7.63
N ALA A 107 15.93 -10.25 7.23
CA ALA A 107 14.51 -9.95 7.46
C ALA A 107 14.17 -9.95 8.96
N GLN A 108 14.67 -10.93 9.72
CA GLN A 108 14.44 -11.03 11.17
C GLN A 108 15.07 -9.85 11.94
N GLU A 109 16.27 -9.44 11.58
CA GLU A 109 16.93 -8.25 12.16
C GLU A 109 16.08 -6.98 11.92
N TRP A 110 15.61 -6.81 10.68
CA TRP A 110 14.77 -5.67 10.34
C TRP A 110 13.43 -5.69 11.09
N ILE A 111 12.78 -6.86 11.20
CA ILE A 111 11.54 -7.06 11.94
C ILE A 111 11.72 -6.72 13.42
N ALA A 112 12.81 -7.19 14.04
CA ALA A 112 13.13 -6.89 15.43
C ALA A 112 13.32 -5.38 15.65
N ALA A 113 14.05 -4.72 14.76
CA ALA A 113 14.26 -3.26 14.82
C ALA A 113 12.94 -2.49 14.63
N ALA A 114 12.07 -2.92 13.72
CA ALA A 114 10.76 -2.32 13.48
C ALA A 114 9.86 -2.43 14.73
N ARG A 115 9.77 -3.60 15.34
CA ARG A 115 9.01 -3.82 16.59
C ARG A 115 9.53 -2.96 17.73
N GLU A 116 10.85 -2.89 17.91
CA GLU A 116 11.45 -2.05 18.96
C GLU A 116 11.16 -0.57 18.73
N LYS A 117 11.20 -0.11 17.48
CA LYS A 117 10.84 1.27 17.14
C LYS A 117 9.38 1.59 17.48
N VAL A 118 8.44 0.70 17.14
CA VAL A 118 7.02 0.85 17.50
C VAL A 118 6.83 0.87 19.02
N LYS A 119 7.44 -0.05 19.73
CA LYS A 119 7.40 -0.11 21.21
C LYS A 119 7.91 1.20 21.84
N ASN A 120 9.00 1.73 21.32
CA ASN A 120 9.58 3.00 21.79
C ASN A 120 8.65 4.19 21.53
N ILE A 121 7.97 4.23 20.39
CA ILE A 121 6.98 5.27 20.07
C ILE A 121 5.79 5.15 21.02
N ALA A 122 5.19 3.96 21.12
CA ALA A 122 4.03 3.70 21.96
C ALA A 122 4.31 4.00 23.45
N SER A 123 5.49 3.65 23.96
CA SER A 123 5.87 3.97 25.35
C SER A 123 6.04 5.46 25.62
N LYS A 124 6.42 6.26 24.60
CA LYS A 124 6.51 7.71 24.71
C LYS A 124 5.12 8.34 24.67
N SER A 125 4.26 7.90 23.78
CA SER A 125 2.90 8.41 23.62
C SER A 125 2.00 8.06 24.80
N ALA A 126 2.19 6.91 25.44
CA ALA A 126 1.44 6.45 26.62
C ALA A 126 1.54 7.41 27.84
N LYS A 127 2.47 8.35 27.83
CA LYS A 127 2.59 9.39 28.86
C LYS A 127 1.52 10.48 28.76
N TYR A 128 0.85 10.59 27.62
CA TYR A 128 -0.19 11.57 27.39
C TYR A 128 -1.56 10.96 27.66
N GLN A 129 -2.41 11.67 28.42
CA GLN A 129 -3.72 11.16 28.83
C GLN A 129 -4.76 11.21 27.71
N CYS A 130 -4.59 12.12 26.75
CA CYS A 130 -5.52 12.32 25.64
C CYS A 130 -4.83 12.04 24.31
N LYS A 131 -5.55 11.38 23.42
CA LYS A 131 -5.12 11.21 22.03
C LYS A 131 -5.42 12.47 21.23
N ALA A 132 -4.49 12.88 20.37
CA ALA A 132 -4.72 13.95 19.42
C ALA A 132 -5.71 13.47 18.33
N ARG A 133 -6.68 14.32 17.98
CA ARG A 133 -7.58 14.04 16.85
C ARG A 133 -6.84 14.35 15.55
N VAL A 134 -6.65 13.33 14.72
CA VAL A 134 -5.95 13.42 13.44
C VAL A 134 -6.89 13.08 12.30
N ALA A 135 -6.85 13.84 11.22
CA ALA A 135 -7.37 13.41 9.93
C ALA A 135 -6.19 12.97 9.05
N PHE A 136 -6.08 11.69 8.75
CA PHE A 136 -5.07 11.15 7.84
C PHE A 136 -5.66 11.03 6.44
N ILE A 137 -5.06 11.72 5.47
CA ILE A 137 -5.57 11.87 4.11
C ILE A 137 -4.55 11.28 3.14
N GLU A 138 -4.93 10.21 2.45
CA GLU A 138 -4.11 9.53 1.43
C GLU A 138 -4.29 10.15 0.05
N TRP A 139 -5.43 10.77 -0.22
CA TRP A 139 -5.72 11.50 -1.45
C TRP A 139 -6.58 12.72 -1.16
N VAL A 140 -6.34 13.84 -1.84
CA VAL A 140 -6.94 15.13 -1.44
C VAL A 140 -8.17 15.54 -2.25
N ASP A 141 -8.31 15.05 -3.48
CA ASP A 141 -9.48 15.35 -4.32
C ASP A 141 -9.74 14.23 -5.34
N PRO A 142 -10.79 13.40 -5.09
CA PRO A 142 -11.63 13.34 -3.89
C PRO A 142 -10.85 12.91 -2.65
N ILE A 143 -11.35 13.21 -1.43
CA ILE A 143 -10.64 12.82 -0.21
C ILE A 143 -10.76 11.31 0.00
N TYR A 144 -9.61 10.65 0.25
CA TYR A 144 -9.54 9.31 0.80
C TYR A 144 -8.88 9.34 2.19
N CYS A 145 -9.52 8.73 3.17
CA CYS A 145 -8.95 8.58 4.52
C CYS A 145 -7.91 7.45 4.56
N GLY A 146 -7.14 7.38 5.65
CA GLY A 146 -6.19 6.31 5.88
C GLY A 146 -6.86 4.95 6.04
N GLY A 147 -6.20 3.90 5.55
CA GLY A 147 -6.66 2.52 5.68
C GLY A 147 -5.59 1.58 6.22
N HIS A 148 -5.85 0.28 6.11
CA HIS A 148 -4.93 -0.82 6.43
C HIS A 148 -4.31 -0.69 7.83
N TRP A 149 -3.00 -0.43 7.92
CA TRP A 149 -2.23 -0.27 9.17
C TRP A 149 -2.13 1.18 9.67
N ILE A 150 -2.58 2.18 8.90
CA ILE A 150 -2.45 3.60 9.27
C ILE A 150 -3.13 3.92 10.61
N PRO A 151 -4.40 3.50 10.88
CA PRO A 151 -5.02 3.75 12.17
C PRO A 151 -4.23 3.16 13.35
N GLN A 152 -3.62 1.99 13.16
CA GLN A 152 -2.77 1.36 14.17
C GLN A 152 -1.51 2.17 14.45
N MET A 153 -0.88 2.72 13.39
CA MET A 153 0.29 3.60 13.54
C MET A 153 -0.06 4.90 14.28
N LEU A 154 -1.22 5.48 13.98
CA LEU A 154 -1.72 6.66 14.71
C LEU A 154 -1.95 6.35 16.18
N ASP A 155 -2.54 5.20 16.49
CA ASP A 155 -2.78 4.75 17.87
C ASP A 155 -1.47 4.67 18.67
N TRP A 156 -0.45 4.05 18.12
CA TRP A 156 0.87 4.01 18.75
C TRP A 156 1.51 5.38 18.92
N ALA A 157 1.24 6.31 18.02
CA ALA A 157 1.72 7.69 18.11
C ALA A 157 0.94 8.55 19.13
N GLY A 158 -0.11 8.00 19.77
CA GLY A 158 -0.95 8.73 20.70
C GLY A 158 -2.01 9.59 20.01
N ALA A 159 -2.43 9.19 18.83
CA ALA A 159 -3.44 9.86 18.02
C ALA A 159 -4.62 8.94 17.69
N GLU A 160 -5.73 9.51 17.26
CA GLU A 160 -6.87 8.79 16.73
C GLU A 160 -7.38 9.44 15.44
N ASP A 161 -7.85 8.63 14.51
CA ASP A 161 -8.59 9.09 13.32
C ASP A 161 -9.89 8.28 13.21
N ARG A 162 -11.02 8.92 13.48
CA ARG A 162 -12.35 8.27 13.40
C ARG A 162 -12.88 8.12 11.98
N ASN A 163 -12.23 8.71 11.00
CA ASN A 163 -12.58 8.53 9.59
C ASN A 163 -11.96 7.26 9.01
N SER A 164 -10.86 6.80 9.60
CA SER A 164 -10.10 5.63 9.17
C SER A 164 -10.52 4.37 9.94
N ARG A 165 -10.34 3.19 9.33
CA ARG A 165 -10.62 1.90 9.97
C ARG A 165 -9.44 0.96 9.79
N HIS A 166 -8.98 0.39 10.90
CA HIS A 166 -7.92 -0.60 10.90
C HIS A 166 -8.30 -1.84 10.08
N GLY A 167 -7.35 -2.34 9.29
CA GLY A 167 -7.51 -3.57 8.52
C GLY A 167 -8.44 -3.49 7.31
N THR A 168 -8.97 -2.31 7.00
CA THR A 168 -9.82 -2.07 5.83
C THR A 168 -9.12 -1.20 4.81
N ASP A 169 -9.60 -1.24 3.58
CA ASP A 169 -9.11 -0.35 2.54
C ASP A 169 -9.44 1.11 2.86
N SER A 170 -8.64 2.03 2.32
CA SER A 170 -8.92 3.47 2.32
C SER A 170 -10.24 3.74 1.61
N VAL A 171 -11.07 4.59 2.19
CA VAL A 171 -12.39 4.91 1.63
C VAL A 171 -12.54 6.40 1.37
N ARG A 172 -13.33 6.72 0.36
CA ARG A 172 -13.68 8.09 0.05
C ARG A 172 -14.56 8.68 1.14
N ILE A 173 -14.22 9.88 1.59
CA ILE A 173 -15.00 10.66 2.56
C ILE A 173 -15.23 12.08 2.04
N SER A 174 -16.11 12.84 2.70
CA SER A 174 -16.35 14.25 2.37
C SER A 174 -15.58 15.20 3.29
N TRP A 175 -15.38 16.44 2.83
CA TRP A 175 -14.80 17.49 3.67
C TRP A 175 -15.67 17.83 4.87
N GLU A 176 -17.01 17.76 4.73
CA GLU A 176 -17.94 17.97 5.83
C GLU A 176 -17.66 17.00 6.96
N ARG A 177 -17.41 15.72 6.65
CA ARG A 177 -17.08 14.70 7.66
C ARG A 177 -15.75 14.99 8.35
N VAL A 178 -14.75 15.48 7.62
CA VAL A 178 -13.47 15.91 8.22
C VAL A 178 -13.69 17.12 9.15
N LEU A 179 -14.48 18.11 8.72
CA LEU A 179 -14.78 19.29 9.51
C LEU A 179 -15.61 18.98 10.77
N GLU A 180 -16.61 18.09 10.66
CA GLU A 180 -17.41 17.62 11.81
C GLU A 180 -16.55 16.89 12.86
N TYR A 181 -15.55 16.16 12.42
CA TYR A 181 -14.61 15.48 13.30
C TYR A 181 -13.70 16.47 14.06
N GLN A 182 -13.50 17.68 13.54
CA GLN A 182 -12.66 18.74 14.13
C GLN A 182 -11.24 18.24 14.47
N PRO A 183 -10.46 17.78 13.52
CA PRO A 183 -9.11 17.32 13.78
C PRO A 183 -8.22 18.46 14.28
N GLU A 184 -7.31 18.13 15.19
CA GLU A 184 -6.26 19.04 15.66
C GLU A 184 -5.06 19.06 14.72
N VAL A 185 -4.89 17.93 13.98
CA VAL A 185 -3.81 17.74 13.02
C VAL A 185 -4.37 17.10 11.75
N VAL A 186 -3.93 17.61 10.61
CA VAL A 186 -4.18 16.96 9.30
C VAL A 186 -2.85 16.45 8.77
N ILE A 187 -2.79 15.17 8.49
CA ILE A 187 -1.62 14.53 7.85
C ILE A 187 -2.02 14.21 6.41
N VAL A 188 -1.28 14.73 5.45
CA VAL A 188 -1.47 14.44 4.03
C VAL A 188 -0.30 13.59 3.55
N SER A 189 -0.60 12.37 3.12
CA SER A 189 0.38 11.40 2.62
C SER A 189 -0.12 10.79 1.30
N PRO A 190 -0.03 11.54 0.20
CA PRO A 190 -0.53 11.06 -1.09
C PRO A 190 0.27 9.84 -1.55
N CYS A 191 -0.42 8.83 -2.06
CA CYS A 191 0.16 7.62 -2.65
C CYS A 191 0.24 7.69 -4.18
#